data_6b831e50fa2f03f618ea33fdb73d8639
#
_entry.id   6b831e50fa2f03f618ea33fdb73d8639
#
_cell.length_a   1.000
_cell.length_b   1.000
_cell.length_c   1.000
_cell.angle_alpha   90.00
_cell.angle_beta   90.00
_cell.angle_gamma   90.00
#
_symmetry.space_group_name_H-M   'P 1'
#
loop_
_entity.id
_entity.type
_entity.pdbx_description
1 polymer ?
#
loop_
_entity_poly.entity_id
_entity_poly.type
_entity_poly.pdbx_seq_one_letter_code
_entity_poly.pdbx_strand_id
1 'polypeptide(L)'
;MERWDVSFAQLYLDALDIELDKGLGVPRPWRLAFAAPPALPPLRHVLLSINAHINYDLPQALLAVISDDDFTDPTVMNRRRRDHERIDAVLSSRVAAEDDQLTATGGATLLDRLLTPLNRWGSKRFLREARQKVWHNTLELQAARLAGSHDYAVRLAELELLSAAKIADLLRPGQVLLRMAVVGFGVTLPPADGGGRNQLPEVPR
;
A
#
# COMPACT_ATOMS: atom_id res chain seq x y z
N MET A 1 18.12 8.81 -2.61
CA MET A 1 16.68 9.02 -2.78
C MET A 1 16.15 8.46 -4.11
N GLU A 2 16.98 8.39 -5.15
CA GLU A 2 16.56 7.99 -6.52
C GLU A 2 16.32 6.49 -6.79
N ARG A 3 16.80 5.58 -5.94
CA ARG A 3 16.72 4.13 -6.26
C ARG A 3 15.39 3.47 -5.91
N TRP A 4 14.71 3.91 -4.88
CA TRP A 4 13.42 3.33 -4.50
C TRP A 4 12.27 3.85 -5.38
N ASP A 5 12.34 5.11 -5.85
CA ASP A 5 11.37 5.68 -6.80
C ASP A 5 11.33 4.86 -8.08
N VAL A 6 12.50 4.47 -8.59
CA VAL A 6 12.62 3.64 -9.80
C VAL A 6 12.06 2.24 -9.55
N SER A 7 12.43 1.60 -8.42
CA SER A 7 11.91 0.27 -8.07
C SER A 7 10.38 0.27 -7.88
N PHE A 8 9.86 1.33 -7.28
CA PHE A 8 8.43 1.50 -7.04
C PHE A 8 7.66 1.68 -8.35
N ALA A 9 8.15 2.54 -9.26
CA ALA A 9 7.54 2.72 -10.57
C ALA A 9 7.62 1.45 -11.42
N GLN A 10 8.72 0.71 -11.35
CA GLN A 10 8.93 -0.51 -12.12
C GLN A 10 7.89 -1.58 -11.81
N LEU A 11 7.54 -1.80 -10.55
CA LEU A 11 6.51 -2.78 -10.17
C LEU A 11 5.15 -2.51 -10.84
N TYR A 12 4.77 -1.22 -10.95
CA TYR A 12 3.57 -0.84 -11.67
C TYR A 12 3.70 -1.07 -13.18
N LEU A 13 4.84 -0.67 -13.77
CA LEU A 13 5.07 -0.83 -15.21
C LEU A 13 5.09 -2.30 -15.60
N ASP A 14 5.72 -3.16 -14.81
CA ASP A 14 5.73 -4.61 -15.02
C ASP A 14 4.30 -5.20 -15.00
N ALA A 15 3.48 -4.78 -14.01
CA ALA A 15 2.09 -5.21 -13.92
C ALA A 15 1.26 -4.73 -15.12
N LEU A 16 1.49 -3.51 -15.59
CA LEU A 16 0.82 -2.93 -16.76
C LEU A 16 1.25 -3.64 -18.06
N ASP A 17 2.53 -3.89 -18.25
CA ASP A 17 3.05 -4.58 -19.43
C ASP A 17 2.46 -6.00 -19.53
N ILE A 18 2.43 -6.74 -18.40
CA ILE A 18 1.78 -8.08 -18.36
C ILE A 18 0.29 -7.99 -18.73
N GLU A 19 -0.43 -6.98 -18.25
CA GLU A 19 -1.86 -6.79 -18.57
C GLU A 19 -2.06 -6.48 -20.06
N LEU A 20 -1.25 -5.59 -20.62
CA LEU A 20 -1.32 -5.20 -22.04
C LEU A 20 -0.99 -6.37 -22.97
N ASP A 21 -0.04 -7.22 -22.61
CA ASP A 21 0.33 -8.42 -23.35
C ASP A 21 -0.67 -9.57 -23.13
N LYS A 22 -1.74 -9.34 -22.36
CA LYS A 22 -2.71 -10.38 -21.96
C LYS A 22 -2.04 -11.58 -21.30
N GLY A 23 -0.95 -11.35 -20.63
CA GLY A 23 -0.15 -12.36 -19.92
C GLY A 23 -0.84 -12.86 -18.65
N LEU A 24 -0.49 -14.07 -18.25
CA LEU A 24 -0.86 -14.61 -16.95
C LEU A 24 0.17 -14.09 -15.93
N GLY A 25 -0.28 -13.66 -14.75
CA GLY A 25 0.62 -13.30 -13.66
C GLY A 25 0.54 -11.87 -13.18
N VAL A 26 -0.41 -11.07 -13.72
CA VAL A 26 -0.71 -9.76 -13.13
C VAL A 26 -1.08 -9.92 -11.66
N PRO A 27 -0.39 -9.23 -10.71
CA PRO A 27 -0.75 -9.28 -9.30
C PRO A 27 -2.22 -8.93 -9.07
N ARG A 28 -2.89 -9.68 -8.18
CA ARG A 28 -4.34 -9.54 -7.93
C ARG A 28 -4.80 -8.12 -7.64
N PRO A 29 -4.09 -7.29 -6.85
CA PRO A 29 -4.48 -5.89 -6.63
C PRO A 29 -4.55 -5.11 -7.94
N TRP A 30 -3.54 -5.26 -8.80
CA TRP A 30 -3.50 -4.58 -10.10
C TRP A 30 -4.53 -5.12 -11.07
N ARG A 31 -4.71 -6.42 -11.14
CA ARG A 31 -5.74 -7.04 -11.98
C ARG A 31 -7.14 -6.53 -11.63
N LEU A 32 -7.47 -6.39 -10.33
CA LEU A 32 -8.74 -5.81 -9.89
C LEU A 32 -8.86 -4.32 -10.22
N ALA A 33 -7.76 -3.57 -10.10
CA ALA A 33 -7.74 -2.15 -10.45
C ALA A 33 -7.89 -1.92 -11.95
N PHE A 34 -7.22 -2.70 -12.81
CA PHE A 34 -7.30 -2.62 -14.27
C PHE A 34 -8.66 -3.08 -14.79
N ALA A 35 -9.23 -4.15 -14.20
CA ALA A 35 -10.56 -4.64 -14.55
C ALA A 35 -11.72 -3.82 -13.99
N ALA A 36 -11.44 -2.68 -13.33
CA ALA A 36 -12.47 -1.84 -12.76
C ALA A 36 -13.42 -1.29 -13.84
N PRO A 37 -14.76 -1.29 -13.61
CA PRO A 37 -15.73 -0.84 -14.62
C PRO A 37 -15.41 0.58 -15.10
N PRO A 38 -15.38 0.83 -16.43
CA PRO A 38 -15.07 2.16 -16.98
C PRO A 38 -16.05 3.25 -16.54
N ALA A 39 -17.26 2.87 -16.16
CA ALA A 39 -18.29 3.79 -15.67
C ALA A 39 -18.06 4.28 -14.23
N LEU A 40 -17.03 3.79 -13.53
CA LEU A 40 -16.71 4.30 -12.21
C LEU A 40 -16.23 5.75 -12.29
N PRO A 41 -16.56 6.58 -11.29
CA PRO A 41 -16.01 7.94 -11.21
C PRO A 41 -14.48 7.95 -11.28
N PRO A 42 -13.84 8.91 -11.97
CA PRO A 42 -12.39 8.99 -12.09
C PRO A 42 -11.65 8.91 -10.74
N LEU A 43 -12.17 9.56 -9.71
CA LEU A 43 -11.62 9.48 -8.35
C LEU A 43 -11.53 8.04 -7.83
N ARG A 44 -12.49 7.17 -8.16
CA ARG A 44 -12.43 5.76 -7.75
C ARG A 44 -11.30 5.03 -8.44
N HIS A 45 -11.09 5.21 -9.74
CA HIS A 45 -9.96 4.62 -10.45
C HIS A 45 -8.62 5.02 -9.82
N VAL A 46 -8.47 6.31 -9.50
CA VAL A 46 -7.28 6.81 -8.80
C VAL A 46 -7.10 6.14 -7.43
N LEU A 47 -8.18 6.02 -6.65
CA LEU A 47 -8.12 5.37 -5.33
C LEU A 47 -7.76 3.89 -5.41
N LEU A 48 -8.25 3.15 -6.41
CA LEU A 48 -7.90 1.75 -6.64
C LEU A 48 -6.40 1.62 -6.95
N SER A 49 -5.89 2.42 -7.89
CA SER A 49 -4.48 2.40 -8.30
C SER A 49 -3.55 2.81 -7.15
N ILE A 50 -3.85 3.91 -6.45
CA ILE A 50 -3.06 4.34 -5.29
C ILE A 50 -3.09 3.27 -4.20
N ASN A 51 -4.21 2.58 -3.98
CA ASN A 51 -4.32 1.55 -2.96
C ASN A 51 -3.48 0.32 -3.31
N ALA A 52 -3.53 -0.16 -4.58
CA ALA A 52 -2.68 -1.24 -5.07
C ALA A 52 -1.20 -0.88 -4.89
N HIS A 53 -0.82 0.31 -5.34
CA HIS A 53 0.55 0.80 -5.34
C HIS A 53 1.12 0.94 -3.91
N ILE A 54 0.38 1.54 -2.98
CA ILE A 54 0.83 1.73 -1.59
C ILE A 54 0.83 0.42 -0.80
N ASN A 55 -0.21 -0.40 -0.92
CA ASN A 55 -0.34 -1.58 -0.05
C ASN A 55 0.44 -2.80 -0.54
N TYR A 56 0.62 -2.94 -1.86
CA TYR A 56 1.29 -4.11 -2.43
C TYR A 56 2.70 -3.79 -2.93
N ASP A 57 2.87 -2.74 -3.76
CA ASP A 57 4.17 -2.48 -4.40
C ASP A 57 5.16 -1.81 -3.43
N LEU A 58 4.72 -0.84 -2.63
CA LEU A 58 5.64 -0.04 -1.82
C LEU A 58 6.41 -0.86 -0.77
N PRO A 59 5.83 -1.85 -0.06
CA PRO A 59 6.61 -2.72 0.83
C PRO A 59 7.70 -3.50 0.08
N GLN A 60 7.42 -3.96 -1.13
CA GLN A 60 8.37 -4.69 -1.97
C GLN A 60 9.48 -3.77 -2.50
N ALA A 61 9.13 -2.54 -2.93
CA ALA A 61 10.11 -1.55 -3.37
C ALA A 61 11.07 -1.15 -2.25
N LEU A 62 10.57 -0.97 -1.03
CA LEU A 62 11.42 -0.70 0.14
C LEU A 62 12.34 -1.88 0.44
N LEU A 63 11.82 -3.10 0.39
CA LEU A 63 12.59 -4.31 0.59
C LEU A 63 13.69 -4.50 -0.47
N ALA A 64 13.46 -4.05 -1.70
CA ALA A 64 14.44 -4.15 -2.79
C ALA A 64 15.60 -3.16 -2.65
N VAL A 65 15.40 -2.03 -1.96
CA VAL A 65 16.41 -0.96 -1.86
C VAL A 65 17.11 -0.87 -0.49
N ILE A 66 16.52 -1.47 0.56
CA ILE A 66 17.14 -1.57 1.87
C ILE A 66 17.96 -2.86 1.90
N SER A 67 19.28 -2.77 2.09
CA SER A 67 20.13 -3.95 2.17
C SER A 67 19.89 -4.75 3.46
N ASP A 68 20.24 -6.02 3.47
CA ASP A 68 20.12 -6.87 4.66
C ASP A 68 20.97 -6.33 5.82
N ASP A 69 22.14 -5.76 5.53
CA ASP A 69 22.98 -5.11 6.54
C ASP A 69 22.29 -3.88 7.14
N ASP A 70 21.63 -3.06 6.32
CA ASP A 70 20.87 -1.91 6.79
C ASP A 70 19.76 -2.32 7.79
N PHE A 71 19.10 -3.47 7.55
CA PHE A 71 18.06 -3.99 8.45
C PHE A 71 18.58 -4.39 9.83
N THR A 72 19.86 -4.73 9.95
CA THR A 72 20.50 -5.09 11.22
C THR A 72 20.97 -3.89 12.04
N ASP A 73 21.06 -2.68 11.43
CA ASP A 73 21.48 -1.46 12.11
C ASP A 73 20.25 -0.59 12.49
N PRO A 74 19.90 -0.51 13.79
CA PRO A 74 18.77 0.29 14.25
C PRO A 74 18.89 1.78 13.90
N THR A 75 20.12 2.32 13.83
CA THR A 75 20.36 3.74 13.52
C THR A 75 20.04 4.01 12.05
N VAL A 76 20.51 3.14 11.18
CA VAL A 76 20.21 3.21 9.73
C VAL A 76 18.72 3.03 9.51
N MET A 77 18.09 2.02 10.11
CA MET A 77 16.64 1.78 9.98
C MET A 77 15.81 2.95 10.49
N ASN A 78 16.17 3.57 11.61
CA ASN A 78 15.49 4.77 12.10
C ASN A 78 15.63 5.96 11.14
N ARG A 79 16.76 6.10 10.45
CA ARG A 79 16.94 7.12 9.41
C ARG A 79 16.08 6.81 8.19
N ARG A 80 16.10 5.57 7.67
CA ARG A 80 15.28 5.10 6.55
C ARG A 80 13.79 5.31 6.83
N ARG A 81 13.33 4.97 8.04
CA ARG A 81 11.96 5.20 8.46
C ARG A 81 11.59 6.69 8.44
N ARG A 82 12.44 7.56 8.98
CA ARG A 82 12.20 9.01 8.94
C ARG A 82 12.18 9.55 7.52
N ASP A 83 13.04 9.06 6.64
CA ASP A 83 13.06 9.46 5.23
C ASP A 83 11.77 9.00 4.53
N HIS A 84 11.31 7.78 4.79
CA HIS A 84 10.04 7.27 4.32
C HIS A 84 8.85 8.12 4.82
N GLU A 85 8.85 8.54 6.09
CA GLU A 85 7.82 9.41 6.67
C GLU A 85 7.85 10.85 6.11
N ARG A 86 9.01 11.37 5.71
CA ARG A 86 9.16 12.73 5.14
C ARG A 86 8.51 12.90 3.77
N ILE A 87 8.40 11.84 3.01
CA ILE A 87 7.76 11.86 1.69
C ILE A 87 6.28 12.23 1.80
N ASP A 88 5.64 11.99 2.95
CA ASP A 88 4.27 12.45 3.22
C ASP A 88 4.09 13.94 3.05
N ALA A 89 5.07 14.72 3.46
CA ALA A 89 5.02 16.17 3.35
C ALA A 89 5.07 16.60 1.86
N VAL A 90 5.89 15.93 1.06
CA VAL A 90 6.03 16.20 -0.38
C VAL A 90 4.77 15.80 -1.13
N LEU A 91 4.24 14.60 -0.89
CA LEU A 91 2.99 14.15 -1.52
C LEU A 91 1.80 15.00 -1.11
N SER A 92 1.70 15.33 0.18
CA SER A 92 0.61 16.20 0.69
C SER A 92 0.66 17.59 0.09
N SER A 93 1.85 18.15 -0.13
CA SER A 93 2.01 19.47 -0.76
C SER A 93 1.65 19.44 -2.25
N ARG A 94 1.98 18.35 -2.97
CA ARG A 94 1.62 18.19 -4.37
C ARG A 94 0.12 17.98 -4.57
N VAL A 95 -0.49 17.10 -3.76
CA VAL A 95 -1.96 16.92 -3.79
C VAL A 95 -2.69 18.22 -3.49
N ALA A 96 -2.21 19.03 -2.54
CA ALA A 96 -2.79 20.34 -2.26
C ALA A 96 -2.64 21.32 -3.43
N ALA A 97 -1.50 21.33 -4.13
CA ALA A 97 -1.27 22.20 -5.27
C ALA A 97 -2.13 21.81 -6.48
N GLU A 98 -2.34 20.52 -6.72
CA GLU A 98 -3.23 20.01 -7.77
C GLU A 98 -4.71 20.29 -7.46
N ASP A 99 -5.12 20.18 -6.20
CA ASP A 99 -6.48 20.52 -5.73
C ASP A 99 -6.78 22.02 -5.92
N ASP A 100 -5.80 22.89 -5.63
CA ASP A 100 -5.89 24.33 -5.88
C ASP A 100 -6.00 24.65 -7.39
N GLN A 101 -5.28 23.93 -8.27
CA GLN A 101 -5.40 24.08 -9.72
C GLN A 101 -6.74 23.60 -10.29
N LEU A 102 -7.25 22.45 -9.80
CA LEU A 102 -8.58 21.93 -10.18
C LEU A 102 -9.69 22.88 -9.73
N THR A 103 -9.54 23.50 -8.57
CA THR A 103 -10.48 24.50 -8.05
C THR A 103 -10.47 25.78 -8.90
N ALA A 104 -9.30 26.20 -9.38
CA ALA A 104 -9.13 27.37 -10.23
C ALA A 104 -9.74 27.19 -11.64
N THR A 105 -9.81 25.94 -12.14
CA THR A 105 -10.39 25.60 -13.45
C THR A 105 -11.91 25.38 -13.43
N GLY A 106 -12.60 25.64 -12.31
CA GLY A 106 -14.07 25.67 -12.23
C GLY A 106 -14.75 24.32 -12.10
N GLY A 107 -14.01 23.24 -11.84
CA GLY A 107 -14.56 21.89 -11.71
C GLY A 107 -15.03 21.48 -10.31
N ALA A 108 -14.83 22.31 -9.29
CA ALA A 108 -15.18 21.96 -7.91
C ALA A 108 -16.64 22.27 -7.59
N THR A 109 -17.39 21.27 -7.16
CA THR A 109 -18.76 21.46 -6.64
C THR A 109 -18.75 22.12 -5.26
N LEU A 110 -19.87 22.73 -4.85
CA LEU A 110 -20.02 23.28 -3.49
C LEU A 110 -19.72 22.25 -2.39
N LEU A 111 -20.00 20.97 -2.66
CA LEU A 111 -19.69 19.84 -1.76
C LEU A 111 -18.18 19.65 -1.60
N ASP A 112 -17.42 19.79 -2.66
CA ASP A 112 -15.95 19.67 -2.63
C ASP A 112 -15.33 20.78 -1.78
N ARG A 113 -15.87 22.00 -1.86
CA ARG A 113 -15.43 23.14 -1.02
C ARG A 113 -15.71 22.95 0.46
N LEU A 114 -16.87 22.35 0.81
CA LEU A 114 -17.23 22.09 2.20
C LEU A 114 -16.41 20.96 2.82
N LEU A 115 -16.02 19.98 2.02
CA LEU A 115 -15.28 18.80 2.46
C LEU A 115 -13.75 19.01 2.44
N THR A 116 -13.24 20.06 1.79
CA THR A 116 -11.80 20.31 1.63
C THR A 116 -11.01 20.30 2.95
N PRO A 117 -11.42 20.97 4.05
CA PRO A 117 -10.68 20.92 5.31
C PRO A 117 -10.70 19.53 5.95
N LEU A 118 -11.85 18.86 5.88
CA LEU A 118 -12.04 17.50 6.42
C LEU A 118 -11.26 16.48 5.59
N ASN A 119 -11.23 16.64 4.26
CA ASN A 119 -10.45 15.85 3.34
C ASN A 119 -8.95 16.01 3.55
N ARG A 120 -8.45 17.24 3.75
CA ARG A 120 -7.02 17.51 4.03
C ARG A 120 -6.56 16.88 5.34
N TRP A 121 -7.37 16.96 6.39
CA TRP A 121 -7.02 16.34 7.68
C TRP A 121 -7.13 14.80 7.61
N GLY A 122 -8.19 14.29 7.01
CA GLY A 122 -8.39 12.86 6.75
C GLY A 122 -7.28 12.28 5.89
N SER A 123 -6.91 12.94 4.79
CA SER A 123 -5.84 12.50 3.90
C SER A 123 -4.49 12.38 4.60
N LYS A 124 -4.12 13.35 5.43
CA LYS A 124 -2.86 13.29 6.22
C LYS A 124 -2.85 12.13 7.22
N ARG A 125 -3.98 11.86 7.88
CA ARG A 125 -4.11 10.74 8.82
C ARG A 125 -4.04 9.41 8.08
N PHE A 126 -4.73 9.28 6.95
CA PHE A 126 -4.73 8.07 6.13
C PHE A 126 -3.35 7.75 5.55
N LEU A 127 -2.67 8.75 5.02
CA LEU A 127 -1.31 8.59 4.50
C LEU A 127 -0.35 8.13 5.61
N ARG A 128 -0.41 8.76 6.78
CA ARG A 128 0.43 8.37 7.92
C ARG A 128 0.16 6.94 8.37
N GLU A 129 -1.11 6.56 8.52
CA GLU A 129 -1.51 5.20 8.89
C GLU A 129 -1.05 4.18 7.83
N ALA A 130 -1.29 4.47 6.54
CA ALA A 130 -0.86 3.60 5.46
C ALA A 130 0.65 3.38 5.47
N ARG A 131 1.45 4.43 5.71
CA ARG A 131 2.91 4.32 5.75
C ARG A 131 3.44 3.55 6.93
N GLN A 132 2.80 3.66 8.10
CA GLN A 132 3.16 2.83 9.25
C GLN A 132 2.93 1.35 8.94
N LYS A 133 1.83 1.03 8.27
CA LYS A 133 1.51 -0.33 7.83
C LYS A 133 2.47 -0.82 6.74
N VAL A 134 2.80 0.03 5.76
CA VAL A 134 3.82 -0.28 4.75
C VAL A 134 5.16 -0.62 5.40
N TRP A 135 5.60 0.19 6.36
CA TRP A 135 6.84 -0.06 7.07
C TRP A 135 6.81 -1.39 7.83
N HIS A 136 5.72 -1.66 8.54
CA HIS A 136 5.51 -2.96 9.20
C HIS A 136 5.56 -4.12 8.20
N ASN A 137 4.81 -4.02 7.10
CA ASN A 137 4.78 -5.06 6.07
C ASN A 137 6.17 -5.29 5.43
N THR A 138 6.96 -4.24 5.26
CA THR A 138 8.34 -4.35 4.78
C THR A 138 9.21 -5.17 5.74
N LEU A 139 9.09 -4.95 7.05
CA LEU A 139 9.82 -5.71 8.07
C LEU A 139 9.37 -7.17 8.11
N GLU A 140 8.07 -7.45 7.97
CA GLU A 140 7.53 -8.80 7.92
C GLU A 140 8.03 -9.57 6.68
N LEU A 141 8.05 -8.90 5.51
CA LEU A 141 8.60 -9.49 4.29
C LEU A 141 10.11 -9.74 4.40
N GLN A 142 10.85 -8.84 5.08
CA GLN A 142 12.28 -9.04 5.34
C GLN A 142 12.53 -10.25 6.23
N ALA A 143 11.78 -10.37 7.33
CA ALA A 143 11.89 -11.52 8.22
C ALA A 143 11.61 -12.84 7.49
N ALA A 144 10.57 -12.87 6.66
CA ALA A 144 10.24 -14.03 5.84
C ALA A 144 11.33 -14.33 4.79
N ARG A 145 11.91 -13.30 4.15
CA ARG A 145 13.02 -13.47 3.19
C ARG A 145 14.23 -14.10 3.85
N LEU A 146 14.56 -13.72 5.08
CA LEU A 146 15.67 -14.30 5.84
C LEU A 146 15.36 -15.75 6.30
N ALA A 147 14.10 -16.08 6.55
CA ALA A 147 13.68 -17.44 6.90
C ALA A 147 13.78 -18.41 5.70
N GLY A 148 13.53 -17.92 4.47
CA GLY A 148 13.69 -18.70 3.26
C GLY A 148 12.80 -18.26 2.10
N SER A 149 13.08 -18.76 0.92
CA SER A 149 12.32 -18.42 -0.30
C SER A 149 10.85 -18.84 -0.23
N HIS A 150 10.56 -19.96 0.42
CA HIS A 150 9.20 -20.44 0.62
C HIS A 150 8.42 -19.50 1.55
N ASP A 151 8.98 -19.14 2.69
CA ASP A 151 8.36 -18.26 3.67
C ASP A 151 8.10 -16.88 3.08
N TYR A 152 9.07 -16.36 2.30
CA TYR A 152 8.89 -15.13 1.56
C TYR A 152 7.73 -15.20 0.57
N ALA A 153 7.65 -16.29 -0.22
CA ALA A 153 6.58 -16.46 -1.20
C ALA A 153 5.19 -16.52 -0.54
N VAL A 154 5.07 -17.23 0.59
CA VAL A 154 3.85 -17.31 1.39
C VAL A 154 3.45 -15.92 1.89
N ARG A 155 4.40 -15.20 2.47
CA ARG A 155 4.16 -13.87 3.05
C ARG A 155 3.78 -12.83 2.01
N LEU A 156 4.42 -12.90 0.84
CA LEU A 156 4.08 -12.05 -0.29
C LEU A 156 2.67 -12.35 -0.82
N ALA A 157 2.28 -13.62 -0.90
CA ALA A 157 0.94 -14.03 -1.29
C ALA A 157 -0.13 -13.56 -0.29
N GLU A 158 0.16 -13.57 1.00
CA GLU A 158 -0.72 -12.99 2.04
C GLU A 158 -0.90 -11.48 1.84
N LEU A 159 0.19 -10.74 1.60
CA LEU A 159 0.12 -9.30 1.32
C LEU A 159 -0.70 -9.02 0.05
N GLU A 160 -0.52 -9.83 -0.98
CA GLU A 160 -1.27 -9.75 -2.22
C GLU A 160 -2.78 -9.94 -1.98
N LEU A 161 -3.16 -10.95 -1.19
CA LEU A 161 -4.55 -11.24 -0.85
C LEU A 161 -5.19 -10.10 -0.03
N LEU A 162 -4.50 -9.59 0.98
CA LEU A 162 -4.99 -8.48 1.80
C LEU A 162 -5.18 -7.21 0.96
N SER A 163 -4.22 -6.91 0.09
CA SER A 163 -4.28 -5.77 -0.82
C SER A 163 -5.42 -5.92 -1.83
N ALA A 164 -5.60 -7.11 -2.41
CA ALA A 164 -6.71 -7.41 -3.31
C ALA A 164 -8.08 -7.30 -2.61
N ALA A 165 -8.20 -7.79 -1.38
CA ALA A 165 -9.43 -7.66 -0.58
C ALA A 165 -9.78 -6.19 -0.33
N LYS A 166 -8.77 -5.35 -0.10
CA LYS A 166 -8.96 -3.90 0.06
C LYS A 166 -9.44 -3.25 -1.22
N ILE A 167 -8.88 -3.60 -2.38
CA ILE A 167 -9.34 -3.13 -3.69
C ILE A 167 -10.79 -3.58 -3.94
N ALA A 168 -11.11 -4.84 -3.67
CA ALA A 168 -12.48 -5.36 -3.80
C ALA A 168 -13.48 -4.60 -2.91
N ASP A 169 -13.08 -4.20 -1.70
CA ASP A 169 -13.93 -3.36 -0.84
C ASP A 169 -14.15 -1.96 -1.44
N LEU A 170 -13.12 -1.35 -2.02
CA LEU A 170 -13.24 -0.05 -2.70
C LEU A 170 -14.13 -0.11 -3.94
N LEU A 171 -14.22 -1.27 -4.61
CA LEU A 171 -15.11 -1.48 -5.75
C LEU A 171 -16.59 -1.59 -5.37
N ARG A 172 -16.92 -1.90 -4.11
CA ARG A 172 -18.32 -2.01 -3.66
C ARG A 172 -19.08 -0.70 -3.86
N PRO A 173 -20.36 -0.75 -4.23
CA PRO A 173 -21.23 0.43 -4.29
C PRO A 173 -21.31 1.18 -2.96
N GLY A 174 -21.64 2.47 -3.01
CA GLY A 174 -21.90 3.32 -1.83
C GLY A 174 -20.77 4.30 -1.53
N GLN A 175 -20.76 4.84 -0.30
CA GLN A 175 -19.89 5.93 0.12
C GLN A 175 -18.47 5.43 0.44
N VAL A 176 -17.63 5.33 -0.59
CA VAL A 176 -16.26 4.80 -0.47
C VAL A 176 -15.40 5.59 0.53
N LEU A 177 -15.50 6.91 0.54
CA LEU A 177 -14.72 7.74 1.47
C LEU A 177 -15.12 7.51 2.93
N LEU A 178 -16.40 7.28 3.21
CA LEU A 178 -16.86 6.95 4.56
C LEU A 178 -16.34 5.57 5.01
N ARG A 179 -16.37 4.58 4.12
CA ARG A 179 -15.78 3.26 4.43
C ARG A 179 -14.28 3.36 4.70
N MET A 180 -13.55 4.13 3.88
CA MET A 180 -12.12 4.38 4.13
C MET A 180 -11.89 5.05 5.48
N ALA A 181 -12.76 5.99 5.88
CA ALA A 181 -12.67 6.65 7.18
C ALA A 181 -12.83 5.67 8.35
N VAL A 182 -13.64 4.63 8.19
CA VAL A 182 -13.91 3.62 9.23
C VAL A 182 -12.87 2.51 9.24
N VAL A 183 -12.53 1.97 8.06
CA VAL A 183 -11.69 0.76 7.91
C VAL A 183 -10.20 1.11 7.72
N GLY A 184 -9.88 2.37 7.45
CA GLY A 184 -8.53 2.83 7.10
C GLY A 184 -8.16 2.52 5.64
N PHE A 185 -7.00 3.02 5.22
CA PHE A 185 -6.50 2.90 3.85
C PHE A 185 -5.54 1.71 3.68
N GLY A 186 -4.67 1.50 4.66
CA GLY A 186 -3.60 0.51 4.60
C GLY A 186 -4.03 -0.90 5.02
N VAL A 187 -3.31 -1.90 4.53
CA VAL A 187 -3.39 -3.29 5.00
C VAL A 187 -2.21 -3.62 5.91
N THR A 188 -2.38 -4.57 6.81
CA THR A 188 -1.32 -5.01 7.73
C THR A 188 -1.21 -6.52 7.67
N LEU A 189 -0.02 -7.01 7.37
CA LEU A 189 0.30 -8.42 7.55
C LEU A 189 0.15 -8.78 9.04
N PRO A 190 -0.52 -9.88 9.39
CA PRO A 190 -0.51 -10.37 10.75
C PRO A 190 0.93 -10.67 11.16
N PRO A 191 1.30 -10.62 12.45
CA PRO A 191 2.61 -11.07 12.88
C PRO A 191 2.87 -12.48 12.36
N ALA A 192 4.11 -12.77 11.93
CA ALA A 192 4.48 -14.15 11.65
C ALA A 192 4.24 -14.94 12.94
N ASP A 193 3.40 -15.97 12.89
CA ASP A 193 3.21 -16.86 14.03
C ASP A 193 4.59 -17.37 14.40
N GLY A 194 5.15 -16.83 15.48
CA GLY A 194 6.36 -17.36 16.07
C GLY A 194 6.04 -18.80 16.43
N GLY A 195 6.57 -19.74 15.64
CA GLY A 195 6.21 -21.14 15.62
C GLY A 195 5.81 -21.66 16.98
N GLY A 196 4.50 -21.76 17.18
CA GLY A 196 3.95 -22.46 18.34
C GLY A 196 4.56 -23.84 18.32
N ARG A 197 5.58 -24.07 19.15
CA ARG A 197 5.97 -25.41 19.52
C ARG A 197 4.71 -26.09 20.01
N ASN A 198 4.15 -26.95 19.17
CA ASN A 198 3.14 -27.90 19.51
C ASN A 198 3.69 -28.69 20.74
N GLN A 199 3.43 -28.21 21.94
CA GLN A 199 3.51 -29.05 23.13
C GLN A 199 2.37 -30.04 23.00
N LEU A 200 2.67 -31.18 22.39
CA LEU A 200 1.84 -32.35 22.52
C LEU A 200 1.63 -32.57 24.03
N PRO A 201 0.39 -32.71 24.51
CA PRO A 201 0.16 -33.04 25.91
C PRO A 201 0.86 -34.35 26.22
N GLU A 202 1.76 -34.34 27.22
CA GLU A 202 2.33 -35.58 27.82
C GLU A 202 1.17 -36.41 28.30
N VAL A 203 1.03 -37.61 27.73
CA VAL A 203 0.13 -38.66 28.24
C VAL A 203 0.70 -39.19 29.53
N PRO A 204 0.03 -39.04 30.68
CA PRO A 204 0.52 -39.63 31.92
C PRO A 204 0.45 -41.16 31.82
N ARG A 205 1.52 -41.83 32.23
CA ARG A 205 1.61 -43.29 32.36
C ARG A 205 0.84 -43.79 33.56
#